data_fcc2c772d42fc03b7f722d0e65d7d012
#
_entry.id   fcc2c772d42fc03b7f722d0e65d7d012
#
_cell.length_a   1.000
_cell.length_b   1.000
_cell.length_c   1.000
_cell.angle_alpha   90.00
_cell.angle_beta   90.00
_cell.angle_gamma   90.00
#
_symmetry.space_group_name_H-M   'P 1'
#
loop_
_entity.id
_entity.type
_entity.pdbx_description
1 polymer ?
#
loop_
_entity_poly.entity_id
_entity_poly.type
_entity_poly.pdbx_seq_one_letter_code
_entity_poly.pdbx_strand_id
1 'polypeptide(L)'
;MSNIINDDNEQEINNEPLLKVKPGVKPKINILYFYLFVIGIVVLLVFLVFILSMELGGTDPKKNSFISKYISEESTTIRLFNSEFKNLISSMEIDNKKVEVSNKYFFEKKGEHKLKVILKNELNSMEKLFKGCTNLTEIDISQLRTEKVTTMAEMFYDCEKLISIDLTKLDTSSVKNMSNLFNGCFKLESINLSSLNTYNVEYMDYMFFSCINLKYLDLNNITTLNVKNMTGMFYLCNSLETLEISNLNTTNVISMEKMFDSCRSLNYINLTNFNTSKVKDMSYMFSSASSIKSLDLTSFDTTKVEKMNNMFYGCVSLKEIDLSSFNTSNLKDMGMMFYNCKSITSLNLENFITDKVGNMKEAFSRCQQLSYIDIRKFSIKSLNNKNYNVFQEVSKYGRIYFNSALFGLSYFDKTNIENWEKYDFAFIDN
;
A
#
# COMPACT_ATOMS: atom_id res chain seq x y z
N MET A 1 11.88 -60.92 -26.78
CA MET A 1 10.68 -61.57 -27.26
C MET A 1 9.82 -60.45 -27.78
N SER A 2 9.92 -60.11 -29.11
CA SER A 2 9.16 -60.58 -30.26
C SER A 2 7.67 -60.26 -30.12
N ASN A 3 7.05 -59.48 -30.99
CA ASN A 3 6.81 -59.44 -32.43
C ASN A 3 6.10 -58.12 -32.75
N ILE A 4 6.46 -57.27 -33.72
CA ILE A 4 6.23 -57.34 -35.18
C ILE A 4 4.82 -57.78 -35.56
N ILE A 5 4.04 -56.88 -36.15
CA ILE A 5 3.23 -57.05 -37.35
C ILE A 5 3.07 -55.72 -38.07
N ASN A 6 3.52 -55.71 -39.34
CA ASN A 6 3.21 -54.75 -40.40
C ASN A 6 1.75 -54.91 -40.84
N ASP A 7 1.18 -53.82 -41.39
CA ASP A 7 0.28 -53.98 -42.54
C ASP A 7 0.34 -52.70 -43.40
N ASP A 8 0.76 -52.97 -44.63
CA ASP A 8 0.80 -52.07 -45.79
C ASP A 8 -0.61 -51.80 -46.29
N ASN A 9 -0.89 -50.59 -46.69
CA ASN A 9 -1.89 -50.35 -47.74
C ASN A 9 -1.45 -49.19 -48.62
N GLU A 10 -0.86 -49.56 -49.74
CA GLU A 10 -0.72 -48.74 -50.94
C GLU A 10 -2.11 -48.36 -51.47
N GLN A 11 -2.32 -47.08 -51.69
CA GLN A 11 -3.34 -46.61 -52.65
C GLN A 11 -2.72 -45.73 -53.72
N GLU A 12 -2.97 -46.17 -54.92
CA GLU A 12 -2.56 -45.61 -56.22
C GLU A 12 -2.78 -44.10 -56.36
N ILE A 13 -1.72 -43.40 -56.74
CA ILE A 13 -1.80 -42.01 -57.20
C ILE A 13 -1.94 -42.02 -58.70
N ASN A 14 -3.12 -41.66 -59.19
CA ASN A 14 -3.40 -41.40 -60.60
C ASN A 14 -2.56 -40.22 -61.11
N ASN A 15 -1.74 -40.50 -62.11
CA ASN A 15 -1.00 -39.51 -62.90
C ASN A 15 -1.94 -38.77 -63.86
N GLU A 16 -2.27 -37.52 -63.61
CA GLU A 16 -2.73 -36.57 -64.62
C GLU A 16 -1.56 -35.70 -65.08
N PRO A 17 -1.54 -35.30 -66.40
CA PRO A 17 -0.33 -34.70 -66.98
C PRO A 17 -0.17 -33.25 -66.61
N LEU A 18 1.04 -32.91 -66.22
CA LEU A 18 1.53 -31.56 -65.94
C LEU A 18 1.28 -30.63 -67.16
N LEU A 19 0.37 -29.69 -67.01
CA LEU A 19 0.22 -28.52 -67.87
C LEU A 19 1.52 -27.70 -67.89
N LYS A 20 2.19 -27.67 -69.05
CA LYS A 20 3.34 -26.81 -69.33
C LYS A 20 2.90 -25.35 -69.22
N VAL A 21 3.20 -24.70 -68.11
CA VAL A 21 3.07 -23.26 -67.98
C VAL A 21 4.17 -22.58 -68.79
N LYS A 22 3.80 -21.84 -69.81
CA LYS A 22 4.71 -20.94 -70.54
C LYS A 22 5.27 -19.92 -69.54
N PRO A 23 6.54 -19.48 -69.59
CA PRO A 23 7.08 -18.45 -68.76
C PRO A 23 6.35 -17.13 -69.04
N GLY A 24 5.41 -16.82 -68.15
CA GLY A 24 4.61 -15.60 -68.20
C GLY A 24 5.42 -14.38 -67.80
N VAL A 25 5.29 -13.36 -68.55
CA VAL A 25 5.71 -11.98 -68.34
C VAL A 25 5.52 -11.56 -66.89
N LYS A 26 6.60 -11.24 -66.19
CA LYS A 26 6.51 -10.58 -64.86
C LYS A 26 5.77 -9.25 -65.03
N PRO A 27 4.68 -9.01 -64.33
CA PRO A 27 4.04 -7.70 -64.41
C PRO A 27 5.07 -6.65 -63.90
N LYS A 28 5.45 -5.74 -64.77
CA LYS A 28 6.19 -4.53 -64.37
C LYS A 28 5.20 -3.69 -63.55
N ILE A 29 5.18 -3.94 -62.23
CA ILE A 29 4.51 -3.04 -61.31
C ILE A 29 5.24 -1.71 -61.44
N ASN A 30 4.52 -0.71 -61.98
CA ASN A 30 5.07 0.63 -62.13
C ASN A 30 5.35 1.14 -60.72
N ILE A 31 6.61 1.20 -60.35
CA ILE A 31 7.11 1.59 -58.99
C ILE A 31 6.44 2.93 -58.58
N LEU A 32 6.16 3.79 -59.53
CA LEU A 32 5.47 5.06 -59.26
C LEU A 32 4.03 4.84 -58.73
N TYR A 33 3.26 3.88 -59.31
CA TYR A 33 1.91 3.56 -58.79
C TYR A 33 1.95 2.90 -57.42
N PHE A 34 2.97 2.10 -57.14
CA PHE A 34 3.15 1.52 -55.82
C PHE A 34 3.44 2.60 -54.78
N TYR A 35 4.33 3.56 -55.05
CA TYR A 35 4.62 4.68 -54.17
C TYR A 35 3.38 5.57 -53.97
N LEU A 36 2.62 5.87 -55.01
CA LEU A 36 1.37 6.65 -54.90
C LEU A 36 0.31 5.93 -54.10
N PHE A 37 0.22 4.58 -54.19
CA PHE A 37 -0.69 3.78 -53.37
C PHE A 37 -0.28 3.76 -51.91
N VAL A 38 1.01 3.61 -51.60
CA VAL A 38 1.55 3.66 -50.21
C VAL A 38 1.36 5.04 -49.61
N ILE A 39 1.63 6.12 -50.35
CA ILE A 39 1.37 7.50 -49.92
C ILE A 39 -0.13 7.70 -49.64
N GLY A 40 -0.99 7.20 -50.51
CA GLY A 40 -2.45 7.25 -50.31
C GLY A 40 -2.91 6.57 -49.02
N ILE A 41 -2.36 5.39 -48.72
CA ILE A 41 -2.66 4.67 -47.48
C ILE A 41 -2.15 5.46 -46.26
N VAL A 42 -0.92 6.01 -46.29
CA VAL A 42 -0.38 6.80 -45.20
C VAL A 42 -1.21 8.07 -44.97
N VAL A 43 -1.62 8.77 -46.03
CA VAL A 43 -2.48 9.94 -45.92
C VAL A 43 -3.87 9.56 -45.37
N LEU A 44 -4.43 8.40 -45.74
CA LEU A 44 -5.69 7.91 -45.21
C LEU A 44 -5.62 7.56 -43.76
N LEU A 45 -4.51 6.90 -43.33
CA LEU A 45 -4.25 6.59 -41.92
C LEU A 45 -4.07 7.85 -41.07
N VAL A 46 -3.33 8.85 -41.57
CA VAL A 46 -3.17 10.14 -40.88
C VAL A 46 -4.51 10.85 -40.77
N PHE A 47 -5.35 10.79 -41.82
CA PHE A 47 -6.69 11.38 -41.82
C PHE A 47 -7.66 10.65 -40.89
N LEU A 48 -7.56 9.32 -40.80
CA LEU A 48 -8.31 8.48 -39.85
C LEU A 48 -7.92 8.76 -38.41
N VAL A 49 -6.62 8.90 -38.13
CA VAL A 49 -6.11 9.31 -36.83
C VAL A 49 -6.58 10.73 -36.47
N PHE A 50 -6.61 11.64 -37.45
CA PHE A 50 -7.12 13.01 -37.30
C PHE A 50 -8.63 13.04 -37.02
N ILE A 51 -9.43 12.24 -37.73
CA ILE A 51 -10.88 12.10 -37.51
C ILE A 51 -11.14 11.46 -36.14
N LEU A 52 -10.45 10.37 -35.78
CA LEU A 52 -10.56 9.73 -34.47
C LEU A 52 -10.16 10.69 -33.34
N SER A 53 -9.17 11.56 -33.57
CA SER A 53 -8.83 12.61 -32.60
C SER A 53 -9.87 13.71 -32.47
N MET A 54 -10.63 13.97 -33.54
CA MET A 54 -11.76 14.91 -33.56
C MET A 54 -13.03 14.32 -32.93
N GLU A 55 -13.33 13.03 -33.15
CA GLU A 55 -14.50 12.35 -32.57
C GLU A 55 -14.32 12.04 -31.08
N LEU A 56 -13.07 11.84 -30.60
CA LEU A 56 -12.74 11.71 -29.17
C LEU A 56 -12.76 13.05 -28.42
N GLY A 57 -13.31 14.12 -29.03
CA GLY A 57 -13.42 15.45 -28.44
C GLY A 57 -12.04 16.06 -28.25
N GLY A 58 -11.49 16.54 -29.39
CA GLY A 58 -10.14 17.11 -29.47
C GLY A 58 -9.81 18.00 -28.28
N THR A 59 -9.12 17.45 -27.30
CA THR A 59 -8.41 18.25 -26.32
C THR A 59 -7.26 18.90 -27.08
N ASP A 60 -7.28 20.21 -27.20
CA ASP A 60 -6.13 20.97 -27.71
C ASP A 60 -4.88 20.48 -26.94
N PRO A 61 -3.91 19.81 -27.63
CA PRO A 61 -2.77 19.18 -26.93
C PRO A 61 -1.89 20.16 -26.18
N LYS A 62 -2.19 21.45 -26.26
CA LYS A 62 -1.49 22.52 -25.55
C LYS A 62 -2.20 23.01 -24.27
N LYS A 63 -3.42 22.56 -24.00
CA LYS A 63 -4.17 23.03 -22.82
C LYS A 63 -3.91 22.19 -21.62
N ASN A 64 -3.30 22.78 -20.58
CA ASN A 64 -3.15 22.20 -19.26
C ASN A 64 -4.52 22.10 -18.59
N SER A 65 -5.10 20.90 -18.49
CA SER A 65 -6.49 20.70 -18.10
C SER A 65 -6.73 19.37 -17.40
N PHE A 66 -7.86 19.29 -16.68
CA PHE A 66 -8.38 18.02 -16.17
C PHE A 66 -9.90 17.94 -16.36
N ILE A 67 -10.41 16.71 -16.36
CA ILE A 67 -11.83 16.40 -16.38
C ILE A 67 -12.15 15.53 -15.18
N SER A 68 -13.23 15.83 -14.45
CA SER A 68 -13.67 15.06 -13.31
C SER A 68 -15.17 14.84 -13.31
N LYS A 69 -15.62 13.75 -12.71
CA LYS A 69 -17.02 13.42 -12.53
C LYS A 69 -17.38 13.43 -11.06
N TYR A 70 -18.57 13.92 -10.78
CA TYR A 70 -19.11 14.05 -9.42
C TYR A 70 -20.53 13.50 -9.38
N ILE A 71 -20.89 12.88 -8.26
CA ILE A 71 -22.28 12.51 -7.97
C ILE A 71 -22.86 13.51 -7.00
N SER A 72 -24.00 14.13 -7.38
CA SER A 72 -24.78 14.99 -6.49
C SER A 72 -26.05 14.29 -6.00
N GLU A 73 -26.49 14.64 -4.80
CA GLU A 73 -27.88 14.47 -4.39
C GLU A 73 -28.69 15.68 -4.86
N GLU A 74 -30.02 15.61 -4.73
CA GLU A 74 -30.91 16.71 -5.10
C GLU A 74 -30.65 17.96 -4.21
N SER A 75 -30.65 19.13 -4.85
CA SER A 75 -30.51 20.44 -4.18
C SER A 75 -29.26 20.53 -3.27
N THR A 76 -28.11 20.07 -3.76
CA THR A 76 -26.88 19.95 -2.97
C THR A 76 -25.74 20.81 -3.51
N THR A 77 -25.00 21.46 -2.60
CA THR A 77 -23.73 22.11 -2.94
C THR A 77 -22.56 21.17 -2.67
N ILE A 78 -21.79 20.86 -3.70
CA ILE A 78 -20.61 20.01 -3.58
C ILE A 78 -19.31 20.80 -3.81
N ARG A 79 -18.22 20.30 -3.20
CA ARG A 79 -16.84 20.77 -3.43
C ARG A 79 -16.29 20.12 -4.68
N LEU A 80 -15.72 20.94 -5.59
CA LEU A 80 -15.15 20.49 -6.85
C LEU A 80 -13.62 20.42 -6.82
N PHE A 81 -12.99 21.30 -6.08
CA PHE A 81 -11.54 21.37 -5.86
C PHE A 81 -11.23 22.28 -4.65
N ASN A 82 -9.96 22.35 -4.25
CA ASN A 82 -9.55 23.26 -3.18
C ASN A 82 -9.59 24.73 -3.63
N SER A 83 -10.10 25.60 -2.79
CA SER A 83 -10.26 27.05 -3.06
C SER A 83 -8.95 27.75 -3.45
N GLU A 84 -7.81 27.29 -2.96
CA GLU A 84 -6.48 27.85 -3.27
C GLU A 84 -6.16 27.77 -4.78
N PHE A 85 -6.74 26.80 -5.51
CA PHE A 85 -6.54 26.64 -6.92
C PHE A 85 -7.43 27.53 -7.81
N LYS A 86 -8.45 28.21 -7.22
CA LYS A 86 -9.38 29.06 -7.96
C LYS A 86 -8.69 30.06 -8.89
N ASN A 87 -7.65 30.70 -8.41
CA ASN A 87 -6.91 31.73 -9.15
C ASN A 87 -6.04 31.17 -10.28
N LEU A 88 -5.74 29.87 -10.26
CA LEU A 88 -4.97 29.17 -11.30
C LEU A 88 -5.82 28.71 -12.48
N ILE A 89 -7.16 28.82 -12.38
CA ILE A 89 -8.09 28.34 -13.38
C ILE A 89 -8.37 29.46 -14.38
N SER A 90 -8.27 29.12 -15.69
CA SER A 90 -8.59 29.99 -16.82
C SER A 90 -10.07 29.90 -17.18
N SER A 91 -10.62 28.68 -17.22
CA SER A 91 -12.03 28.45 -17.52
C SER A 91 -12.54 27.17 -16.88
N MET A 92 -13.84 27.13 -16.65
CA MET A 92 -14.56 26.01 -16.06
C MET A 92 -15.86 25.75 -16.80
N GLU A 93 -16.15 24.46 -17.07
CA GLU A 93 -17.39 24.01 -17.67
C GLU A 93 -17.99 22.90 -16.82
N ILE A 94 -19.29 22.95 -16.56
CA ILE A 94 -20.05 21.88 -15.92
C ILE A 94 -21.13 21.43 -16.90
N ASP A 95 -21.19 20.12 -17.18
CA ASP A 95 -22.12 19.51 -18.13
C ASP A 95 -22.13 20.24 -19.51
N ASN A 96 -20.90 20.52 -19.99
CA ASN A 96 -20.65 21.27 -21.24
C ASN A 96 -21.13 22.73 -21.26
N LYS A 97 -21.51 23.27 -20.10
CA LYS A 97 -21.92 24.69 -19.99
C LYS A 97 -20.80 25.45 -19.30
N LYS A 98 -20.36 26.55 -19.88
CA LYS A 98 -19.38 27.46 -19.27
C LYS A 98 -20.02 28.09 -18.03
N VAL A 99 -19.29 28.04 -16.91
CA VAL A 99 -19.72 28.60 -15.63
C VAL A 99 -18.62 29.50 -15.05
N GLU A 100 -19.01 30.32 -14.07
CA GLU A 100 -18.04 31.08 -13.31
C GLU A 100 -17.12 30.15 -12.51
N VAL A 101 -15.82 30.50 -12.42
CA VAL A 101 -14.85 29.69 -11.69
C VAL A 101 -15.20 29.72 -10.19
N SER A 102 -15.58 28.57 -9.66
CA SER A 102 -15.90 28.35 -8.26
C SER A 102 -15.45 26.98 -7.79
N ASN A 103 -14.93 26.88 -6.59
CA ASN A 103 -14.53 25.61 -5.96
C ASN A 103 -15.70 24.82 -5.38
N LYS A 104 -16.90 25.41 -5.38
CA LYS A 104 -18.15 24.76 -5.00
C LYS A 104 -19.22 25.07 -6.05
N TYR A 105 -20.13 24.12 -6.26
CA TYR A 105 -21.25 24.30 -7.18
C TYR A 105 -22.52 23.70 -6.60
N PHE A 106 -23.64 24.41 -6.79
CA PHE A 106 -24.97 23.94 -6.40
C PHE A 106 -25.62 23.19 -7.53
N PHE A 107 -25.96 21.94 -7.29
CA PHE A 107 -26.70 21.10 -8.23
C PHE A 107 -28.16 20.99 -7.79
N GLU A 108 -29.06 21.41 -8.66
CA GLU A 108 -30.51 21.33 -8.42
C GLU A 108 -31.03 19.89 -8.46
N LYS A 109 -30.44 19.07 -9.34
CA LYS A 109 -30.88 17.71 -9.60
C LYS A 109 -29.83 16.71 -9.13
N LYS A 110 -30.31 15.59 -8.60
CA LYS A 110 -29.48 14.40 -8.34
C LYS A 110 -28.95 13.84 -9.66
N GLY A 111 -27.70 13.44 -9.68
CA GLY A 111 -27.10 12.76 -10.82
C GLY A 111 -25.58 12.83 -10.89
N GLU A 112 -25.06 12.32 -12.00
CA GLU A 112 -23.65 12.45 -12.37
C GLU A 112 -23.42 13.74 -13.15
N HIS A 113 -22.38 14.47 -12.80
CA HIS A 113 -22.00 15.74 -13.40
C HIS A 113 -20.54 15.73 -13.84
N LYS A 114 -20.28 16.25 -15.03
CA LYS A 114 -18.92 16.34 -15.61
C LYS A 114 -18.39 17.75 -15.46
N LEU A 115 -17.26 17.89 -14.78
CA LEU A 115 -16.50 19.13 -14.67
C LEU A 115 -15.30 19.07 -15.63
N LYS A 116 -15.09 20.12 -16.42
CA LYS A 116 -13.87 20.36 -17.19
C LYS A 116 -13.23 21.67 -16.72
N VAL A 117 -11.95 21.61 -16.41
CA VAL A 117 -11.16 22.74 -15.94
C VAL A 117 -9.94 22.94 -16.84
N ILE A 118 -9.70 24.19 -17.22
CA ILE A 118 -8.50 24.61 -17.95
C ILE A 118 -7.70 25.52 -17.03
N LEU A 119 -6.44 25.18 -16.83
CA LEU A 119 -5.51 25.96 -16.01
C LEU A 119 -4.84 27.06 -16.85
N LYS A 120 -4.46 28.15 -16.18
CA LYS A 120 -3.71 29.29 -16.79
C LYS A 120 -2.27 28.91 -17.10
N ASN A 121 -1.63 28.20 -16.18
CA ASN A 121 -0.20 27.87 -16.21
C ASN A 121 0.04 26.43 -15.72
N GLU A 122 1.28 25.97 -15.83
CA GLU A 122 1.75 24.74 -15.19
C GLU A 122 1.67 24.83 -13.67
N LEU A 123 1.48 23.67 -13.03
CA LEU A 123 1.44 23.57 -11.57
C LEU A 123 2.85 23.33 -11.00
N ASN A 124 3.20 23.99 -9.91
CA ASN A 124 4.38 23.69 -9.10
C ASN A 124 4.03 22.83 -7.90
N SER A 125 2.74 22.76 -7.54
CA SER A 125 2.18 21.96 -6.45
C SER A 125 0.81 21.44 -6.82
N MET A 126 0.53 20.22 -6.45
CA MET A 126 -0.81 19.61 -6.47
C MET A 126 -1.29 19.28 -5.06
N GLU A 127 -0.61 19.86 -4.04
CA GLU A 127 -0.97 19.67 -2.64
C GLU A 127 -2.43 20.08 -2.40
N LYS A 128 -3.19 19.15 -1.84
CA LYS A 128 -4.61 19.35 -1.49
C LYS A 128 -5.57 19.66 -2.67
N LEU A 129 -5.16 19.50 -3.93
CA LEU A 129 -5.95 19.95 -5.10
C LEU A 129 -7.41 19.47 -5.03
N PHE A 130 -7.68 18.22 -4.70
CA PHE A 130 -9.03 17.64 -4.56
C PHE A 130 -9.38 17.29 -3.10
N LYS A 131 -8.65 17.83 -2.12
CA LYS A 131 -8.90 17.53 -0.70
C LYS A 131 -10.35 17.83 -0.31
N GLY A 132 -11.02 16.81 0.25
CA GLY A 132 -12.41 16.88 0.71
C GLY A 132 -13.43 16.95 -0.43
N CYS A 133 -13.07 16.50 -1.64
CA CYS A 133 -14.01 16.32 -2.74
C CYS A 133 -14.75 14.99 -2.58
N THR A 134 -15.57 14.88 -1.52
CA THR A 134 -16.23 13.64 -1.10
C THR A 134 -17.16 13.04 -2.15
N ASN A 135 -17.60 13.85 -3.13
CA ASN A 135 -18.48 13.46 -4.22
C ASN A 135 -17.77 13.14 -5.53
N LEU A 136 -16.44 13.27 -5.58
CA LEU A 136 -15.60 12.91 -6.74
C LEU A 136 -15.61 11.41 -6.96
N THR A 137 -16.00 10.96 -8.17
CA THR A 137 -16.07 9.52 -8.51
C THR A 137 -14.98 9.09 -9.48
N GLU A 138 -14.69 9.94 -10.47
CA GLU A 138 -13.68 9.69 -11.48
C GLU A 138 -12.93 10.98 -11.83
N ILE A 139 -11.69 10.84 -12.27
CA ILE A 139 -10.89 11.97 -12.71
C ILE A 139 -9.92 11.56 -13.82
N ASP A 140 -9.87 12.37 -14.87
CA ASP A 140 -8.87 12.33 -15.93
C ASP A 140 -7.94 13.53 -15.80
N ILE A 141 -6.71 13.25 -15.41
CA ILE A 141 -5.63 14.22 -15.23
C ILE A 141 -4.52 14.07 -16.26
N SER A 142 -4.79 13.31 -17.33
CA SER A 142 -3.83 12.97 -18.40
C SER A 142 -3.26 14.17 -19.15
N GLN A 143 -3.97 15.31 -19.12
CA GLN A 143 -3.57 16.55 -19.76
C GLN A 143 -2.92 17.56 -18.81
N LEU A 144 -2.71 17.20 -17.55
CA LEU A 144 -1.97 18.05 -16.61
C LEU A 144 -0.47 18.03 -16.92
N ARG A 145 0.13 19.19 -16.89
CA ARG A 145 1.59 19.36 -16.93
C ARG A 145 2.13 19.37 -15.54
N THR A 146 2.91 18.33 -15.20
CA THR A 146 3.32 18.06 -13.81
C THR A 146 4.83 18.02 -13.60
N GLU A 147 5.60 18.36 -14.63
CA GLU A 147 7.08 18.29 -14.62
C GLU A 147 7.73 19.12 -13.50
N LYS A 148 7.04 20.20 -13.06
CA LYS A 148 7.49 21.09 -11.98
C LYS A 148 6.86 20.82 -10.62
N VAL A 149 5.99 19.80 -10.53
CA VAL A 149 5.26 19.50 -9.29
C VAL A 149 6.22 18.87 -8.28
N THR A 150 6.36 19.53 -7.14
CA THR A 150 7.26 19.07 -6.05
C THR A 150 6.51 18.37 -4.91
N THR A 151 5.18 18.54 -4.82
CA THR A 151 4.34 17.89 -3.79
C THR A 151 2.98 17.51 -4.35
N MET A 152 2.54 16.31 -3.98
CA MET A 152 1.19 15.79 -4.20
C MET A 152 0.52 15.44 -2.86
N ALA A 153 1.04 15.98 -1.74
CA ALA A 153 0.52 15.69 -0.42
C ALA A 153 -0.99 16.02 -0.32
N GLU A 154 -1.75 15.12 0.27
CA GLU A 154 -3.18 15.28 0.48
C GLU A 154 -4.02 15.54 -0.79
N MET A 155 -3.48 15.25 -2.00
CA MET A 155 -4.15 15.63 -3.26
C MET A 155 -5.56 15.07 -3.36
N PHE A 156 -5.79 13.82 -2.93
CA PHE A 156 -7.09 13.14 -2.93
C PHE A 156 -7.57 12.82 -1.51
N TYR A 157 -7.10 13.56 -0.51
CA TYR A 157 -7.49 13.37 0.88
C TYR A 157 -9.03 13.52 1.03
N ASP A 158 -9.71 12.52 1.63
CA ASP A 158 -11.17 12.45 1.77
C ASP A 158 -11.94 12.53 0.43
N CYS A 159 -11.38 11.98 -0.66
CA CYS A 159 -12.14 11.70 -1.86
C CYS A 159 -12.93 10.38 -1.69
N GLU A 160 -13.92 10.40 -0.82
CA GLU A 160 -14.61 9.20 -0.29
C GLU A 160 -15.23 8.31 -1.37
N LYS A 161 -15.69 8.90 -2.50
CA LYS A 161 -16.37 8.20 -3.59
C LYS A 161 -15.46 7.90 -4.78
N LEU A 162 -14.17 8.23 -4.73
CA LEU A 162 -13.22 7.95 -5.80
C LEU A 162 -13.01 6.43 -5.90
N ILE A 163 -13.34 5.86 -7.06
CA ILE A 163 -13.31 4.41 -7.30
C ILE A 163 -11.97 3.98 -7.89
N SER A 164 -11.46 4.75 -8.85
CA SER A 164 -10.20 4.48 -9.54
C SER A 164 -9.60 5.76 -10.09
N ILE A 165 -8.29 5.73 -10.39
CA ILE A 165 -7.58 6.85 -11.00
C ILE A 165 -6.45 6.32 -11.89
N ASP A 166 -6.27 6.94 -13.06
CA ASP A 166 -5.13 6.72 -13.93
C ASP A 166 -4.08 7.82 -13.73
N LEU A 167 -2.90 7.41 -13.23
CA LEU A 167 -1.75 8.28 -12.99
C LEU A 167 -0.65 8.15 -14.06
N THR A 168 -0.88 7.33 -15.11
CA THR A 168 0.16 6.92 -16.07
C THR A 168 0.76 8.07 -16.87
N LYS A 169 0.06 9.19 -16.97
CA LYS A 169 0.49 10.38 -17.73
C LYS A 169 1.14 11.47 -16.88
N LEU A 170 1.20 11.29 -15.55
CA LEU A 170 1.83 12.28 -14.69
C LEU A 170 3.36 12.12 -14.70
N ASP A 171 4.07 13.22 -14.89
CA ASP A 171 5.48 13.28 -14.53
C ASP A 171 5.61 13.60 -13.04
N THR A 172 6.12 12.63 -12.29
CA THR A 172 6.32 12.75 -10.85
C THR A 172 7.80 12.82 -10.47
N SER A 173 8.69 13.03 -11.45
CA SER A 173 10.14 13.01 -11.25
C SER A 173 10.67 14.07 -10.27
N SER A 174 9.95 15.18 -10.10
CA SER A 174 10.29 16.27 -9.17
C SER A 174 9.58 16.14 -7.81
N VAL A 175 8.67 15.17 -7.64
CA VAL A 175 7.85 15.03 -6.42
C VAL A 175 8.68 14.51 -5.25
N LYS A 176 8.59 15.22 -4.12
CA LYS A 176 9.26 14.89 -2.85
C LYS A 176 8.29 14.41 -1.77
N ASN A 177 7.03 14.81 -1.86
CA ASN A 177 6.04 14.51 -0.83
C ASN A 177 4.75 13.95 -1.43
N MET A 178 4.42 12.71 -1.02
CA MET A 178 3.17 12.00 -1.34
C MET A 178 2.39 11.63 -0.07
N SER A 179 2.67 12.30 1.06
CA SER A 179 1.96 12.03 2.33
C SER A 179 0.46 12.21 2.15
N ASN A 180 -0.32 11.28 2.70
CA ASN A 180 -1.79 11.34 2.69
C ASN A 180 -2.42 11.41 1.28
N LEU A 181 -1.73 10.99 0.23
CA LEU A 181 -2.17 11.19 -1.16
C LEU A 181 -3.59 10.66 -1.41
N PHE A 182 -3.92 9.46 -0.90
CA PHE A 182 -5.23 8.81 -1.02
C PHE A 182 -5.90 8.57 0.34
N ASN A 183 -5.49 9.32 1.37
CA ASN A 183 -6.08 9.20 2.69
C ASN A 183 -7.60 9.41 2.63
N GLY A 184 -8.39 8.47 3.18
CA GLY A 184 -9.86 8.57 3.20
C GLY A 184 -10.54 8.28 1.84
N CYS A 185 -9.84 7.69 0.87
CA CYS A 185 -10.45 7.22 -0.38
C CYS A 185 -11.19 5.90 -0.13
N PHE A 186 -12.33 5.95 0.57
CA PHE A 186 -13.05 4.76 1.05
C PHE A 186 -13.50 3.82 -0.07
N LYS A 187 -13.80 4.34 -1.26
CA LYS A 187 -14.29 3.55 -2.40
C LYS A 187 -13.19 3.11 -3.35
N LEU A 188 -11.93 3.46 -3.11
CA LEU A 188 -10.81 3.05 -3.95
C LEU A 188 -10.62 1.53 -3.83
N GLU A 189 -10.87 0.80 -4.91
CA GLU A 189 -10.79 -0.66 -4.95
C GLU A 189 -9.45 -1.16 -5.49
N SER A 190 -8.85 -0.42 -6.43
CA SER A 190 -7.56 -0.71 -7.03
C SER A 190 -6.87 0.55 -7.54
N ILE A 191 -5.56 0.52 -7.62
CA ILE A 191 -4.77 1.60 -8.20
C ILE A 191 -3.49 1.06 -8.82
N ASN A 192 -3.13 1.60 -9.99
CA ASN A 192 -1.87 1.31 -10.66
C ASN A 192 -0.89 2.46 -10.43
N LEU A 193 0.22 2.17 -9.75
CA LEU A 193 1.28 3.14 -9.45
C LEU A 193 2.56 2.89 -10.25
N SER A 194 2.57 1.91 -11.16
CA SER A 194 3.78 1.43 -11.84
C SER A 194 4.48 2.48 -12.72
N SER A 195 3.76 3.52 -13.13
CA SER A 195 4.29 4.62 -13.94
C SER A 195 4.90 5.76 -13.12
N LEU A 196 4.68 5.80 -11.80
CA LEU A 196 5.16 6.89 -10.97
C LEU A 196 6.69 6.82 -10.81
N ASN A 197 7.36 7.92 -11.11
CA ASN A 197 8.74 8.11 -10.72
C ASN A 197 8.80 8.63 -9.27
N THR A 198 9.15 7.75 -8.34
CA THR A 198 9.20 8.06 -6.91
C THR A 198 10.63 8.23 -6.37
N TYR A 199 11.62 8.35 -7.27
CA TYR A 199 13.04 8.42 -6.90
C TYR A 199 13.36 9.55 -5.90
N ASN A 200 12.73 10.72 -6.04
CA ASN A 200 12.94 11.87 -5.19
C ASN A 200 11.99 11.96 -3.99
N VAL A 201 11.09 10.98 -3.81
CA VAL A 201 10.09 11.01 -2.74
C VAL A 201 10.74 10.70 -1.39
N GLU A 202 10.50 11.58 -0.42
CA GLU A 202 11.00 11.50 0.95
C GLU A 202 9.91 11.12 1.96
N TYR A 203 8.64 11.40 1.64
CA TYR A 203 7.50 11.21 2.55
C TYR A 203 6.36 10.47 1.86
N MET A 204 5.92 9.33 2.45
CA MET A 204 4.79 8.51 2.01
C MET A 204 3.88 8.13 3.20
N ASP A 205 3.98 8.89 4.30
CA ASP A 205 3.18 8.62 5.49
C ASP A 205 1.69 8.78 5.19
N TYR A 206 0.89 7.85 5.73
CA TYR A 206 -0.57 7.79 5.58
C TYR A 206 -1.06 7.79 4.12
N MET A 207 -0.22 7.38 3.14
CA MET A 207 -0.54 7.49 1.71
C MET A 207 -1.86 6.80 1.34
N PHE A 208 -2.16 5.65 1.94
CA PHE A 208 -3.39 4.88 1.74
C PHE A 208 -4.21 4.73 3.03
N PHE A 209 -4.00 5.63 4.01
CA PHE A 209 -4.75 5.56 5.26
C PHE A 209 -6.25 5.50 5.00
N SER A 210 -6.93 4.51 5.60
CA SER A 210 -8.38 4.33 5.48
C SER A 210 -8.91 4.08 4.06
N CYS A 211 -8.08 3.52 3.15
CA CYS A 211 -8.58 2.95 1.88
C CYS A 211 -9.26 1.61 2.17
N ILE A 212 -10.42 1.66 2.81
CA ILE A 212 -11.07 0.49 3.44
C ILE A 212 -11.53 -0.58 2.46
N ASN A 213 -11.74 -0.25 1.17
CA ASN A 213 -12.15 -1.17 0.12
C ASN A 213 -11.01 -1.62 -0.81
N LEU A 214 -9.79 -1.12 -0.59
CA LEU A 214 -8.61 -1.53 -1.37
C LEU A 214 -8.27 -2.99 -1.06
N LYS A 215 -8.33 -3.88 -2.08
CA LYS A 215 -8.13 -5.33 -1.92
C LYS A 215 -6.75 -5.79 -2.34
N TYR A 216 -6.21 -5.17 -3.37
CA TYR A 216 -4.91 -5.51 -3.95
C TYR A 216 -4.10 -4.24 -4.20
N LEU A 217 -2.82 -4.29 -3.87
CA LEU A 217 -1.88 -3.21 -4.16
C LEU A 217 -0.50 -3.78 -4.48
N ASP A 218 0.05 -3.39 -5.65
CA ASP A 218 1.41 -3.71 -6.07
C ASP A 218 2.29 -2.45 -6.06
N LEU A 219 3.32 -2.47 -5.22
CA LEU A 219 4.32 -1.40 -5.09
C LEU A 219 5.72 -1.82 -5.55
N ASN A 220 5.86 -2.98 -6.21
CA ASN A 220 7.17 -3.48 -6.61
C ASN A 220 7.86 -2.62 -7.68
N ASN A 221 7.09 -1.78 -8.39
CA ASN A 221 7.60 -0.89 -9.44
C ASN A 221 7.92 0.53 -8.95
N ILE A 222 7.69 0.85 -7.69
CA ILE A 222 8.04 2.16 -7.13
C ILE A 222 9.39 2.10 -6.40
N THR A 223 10.13 3.22 -6.45
CA THR A 223 11.42 3.36 -5.75
C THR A 223 11.21 4.10 -4.44
N THR A 224 11.66 3.50 -3.33
CA THR A 224 11.53 4.11 -1.99
C THR A 224 12.89 4.42 -1.34
N LEU A 225 13.96 4.48 -2.14
CA LEU A 225 15.34 4.67 -1.67
C LEU A 225 15.51 5.91 -0.77
N ASN A 226 14.81 7.00 -1.07
CA ASN A 226 14.93 8.27 -0.35
C ASN A 226 13.82 8.48 0.70
N VAL A 227 12.90 7.51 0.84
CA VAL A 227 11.78 7.63 1.79
C VAL A 227 12.28 7.52 3.24
N LYS A 228 11.91 8.52 4.04
CA LYS A 228 12.27 8.64 5.46
C LYS A 228 11.11 8.30 6.40
N ASN A 229 9.88 8.45 5.95
CA ASN A 229 8.69 8.25 6.76
C ASN A 229 7.65 7.40 6.03
N MET A 230 7.28 6.24 6.62
CA MET A 230 6.23 5.33 6.16
C MET A 230 5.15 5.12 7.24
N THR A 231 5.05 6.05 8.21
CA THR A 231 4.06 5.99 9.28
C THR A 231 2.66 5.82 8.70
N GLY A 232 1.92 4.82 9.17
CA GLY A 232 0.53 4.58 8.82
C GLY A 232 0.24 4.43 7.33
N MET A 233 1.23 4.05 6.50
CA MET A 233 1.07 4.02 5.03
C MET A 233 -0.15 3.23 4.58
N PHE A 234 -0.49 2.12 5.27
CA PHE A 234 -1.65 1.26 4.98
C PHE A 234 -2.62 1.18 6.18
N TYR A 235 -2.54 2.12 7.12
CA TYR A 235 -3.39 2.08 8.32
C TYR A 235 -4.88 2.10 7.94
N LEU A 236 -5.67 1.18 8.53
CA LEU A 236 -7.11 0.96 8.24
C LEU A 236 -7.43 0.50 6.80
N CYS A 237 -6.48 -0.08 6.06
CA CYS A 237 -6.78 -0.78 4.82
C CYS A 237 -7.43 -2.15 5.13
N ASN A 238 -8.66 -2.13 5.65
CA ASN A 238 -9.31 -3.29 6.24
C ASN A 238 -9.53 -4.46 5.28
N SER A 239 -9.76 -4.18 4.00
CA SER A 239 -10.03 -5.18 2.96
C SER A 239 -8.78 -5.62 2.19
N LEU A 240 -7.60 -5.10 2.53
CA LEU A 240 -6.37 -5.42 1.81
C LEU A 240 -5.97 -6.88 2.04
N GLU A 241 -6.13 -7.71 1.01
CA GLU A 241 -5.85 -9.15 1.03
C GLU A 241 -4.44 -9.46 0.54
N THR A 242 -3.98 -8.73 -0.50
CA THR A 242 -2.67 -8.92 -1.14
C THR A 242 -1.94 -7.59 -1.26
N LEU A 243 -0.72 -7.57 -0.73
CA LEU A 243 0.16 -6.41 -0.76
C LEU A 243 1.55 -6.83 -1.24
N GLU A 244 1.92 -6.40 -2.45
CA GLU A 244 3.22 -6.69 -3.06
C GLU A 244 4.19 -5.54 -2.78
N ILE A 245 5.12 -5.78 -1.84
CA ILE A 245 6.09 -4.80 -1.34
C ILE A 245 7.52 -5.35 -1.25
N SER A 246 7.79 -6.49 -1.88
CA SER A 246 9.09 -7.16 -1.76
C SER A 246 10.26 -6.31 -2.29
N ASN A 247 10.00 -5.34 -3.17
CA ASN A 247 11.02 -4.44 -3.73
C ASN A 247 11.15 -3.09 -3.02
N LEU A 248 10.38 -2.84 -1.95
CA LEU A 248 10.51 -1.59 -1.20
C LEU A 248 11.88 -1.50 -0.52
N ASN A 249 12.59 -0.43 -0.79
CA ASN A 249 13.83 -0.10 -0.08
C ASN A 249 13.52 0.74 1.16
N THR A 250 13.75 0.19 2.35
CA THR A 250 13.44 0.84 3.63
C THR A 250 14.69 1.35 4.36
N THR A 251 15.85 1.35 3.72
CA THR A 251 17.16 1.69 4.32
C THR A 251 17.20 3.07 4.99
N ASN A 252 16.41 4.02 4.52
CA ASN A 252 16.37 5.39 5.07
C ASN A 252 15.16 5.66 5.97
N VAL A 253 14.28 4.68 6.16
CA VAL A 253 13.07 4.84 6.97
C VAL A 253 13.40 4.93 8.46
N ILE A 254 12.85 5.95 9.12
CA ILE A 254 13.04 6.21 10.56
C ILE A 254 11.83 5.79 11.38
N SER A 255 10.63 5.84 10.81
CA SER A 255 9.39 5.43 11.48
C SER A 255 8.56 4.51 10.58
N MET A 256 8.10 3.40 11.18
CA MET A 256 7.12 2.46 10.62
C MET A 256 5.90 2.33 11.55
N GLU A 257 5.68 3.36 12.40
CA GLU A 257 4.53 3.40 13.29
C GLU A 257 3.22 3.18 12.51
N LYS A 258 2.37 2.25 12.98
CA LYS A 258 1.05 1.94 12.37
C LYS A 258 1.08 1.52 10.90
N MET A 259 2.23 1.13 10.33
CA MET A 259 2.34 0.91 8.87
C MET A 259 1.29 -0.06 8.33
N PHE A 260 0.96 -1.12 9.07
CA PHE A 260 -0.04 -2.14 8.72
C PHE A 260 -1.14 -2.27 9.79
N ASP A 261 -1.31 -1.24 10.64
CA ASP A 261 -2.34 -1.27 11.68
C ASP A 261 -3.73 -1.42 11.04
N SER A 262 -4.52 -2.36 11.56
CA SER A 262 -5.87 -2.66 11.08
C SER A 262 -5.96 -3.11 9.61
N CYS A 263 -4.91 -3.67 9.04
CA CYS A 263 -4.98 -4.44 7.79
C CYS A 263 -5.61 -5.81 8.06
N ARG A 264 -6.90 -5.84 8.36
CA ARG A 264 -7.59 -7.01 8.96
C ARG A 264 -7.67 -8.21 8.04
N SER A 265 -7.71 -8.02 6.72
CA SER A 265 -7.81 -9.09 5.72
C SER A 265 -6.45 -9.60 5.24
N LEU A 266 -5.36 -8.90 5.59
CA LEU A 266 -4.01 -9.26 5.17
C LEU A 266 -3.59 -10.55 5.89
N ASN A 267 -3.41 -11.63 5.13
CA ASN A 267 -3.10 -12.95 5.69
C ASN A 267 -1.63 -13.34 5.51
N TYR A 268 -0.94 -12.70 4.59
CA TYR A 268 0.49 -12.88 4.30
C TYR A 268 1.12 -11.56 3.86
N ILE A 269 2.37 -11.34 4.22
CA ILE A 269 3.18 -10.20 3.80
C ILE A 269 4.65 -10.61 3.71
N ASN A 270 5.32 -10.24 2.62
CA ASN A 270 6.74 -10.48 2.43
C ASN A 270 7.56 -9.27 2.90
N LEU A 271 8.30 -9.43 4.00
CA LEU A 271 9.12 -8.39 4.62
C LEU A 271 10.63 -8.70 4.55
N THR A 272 11.05 -9.74 3.83
CA THR A 272 12.43 -10.24 3.84
C THR A 272 13.47 -9.22 3.38
N ASN A 273 13.07 -8.23 2.55
CA ASN A 273 13.94 -7.17 2.06
C ASN A 273 13.86 -5.87 2.88
N PHE A 274 13.11 -5.86 3.99
CA PHE A 274 13.01 -4.68 4.84
C PHE A 274 14.32 -4.47 5.61
N ASN A 275 14.95 -3.31 5.43
CA ASN A 275 16.08 -2.86 6.24
C ASN A 275 15.55 -1.89 7.30
N THR A 276 15.56 -2.31 8.56
CA THR A 276 15.01 -1.53 9.67
C THR A 276 16.10 -0.88 10.54
N SER A 277 17.36 -0.90 10.11
CA SER A 277 18.52 -0.44 10.89
C SER A 277 18.49 1.04 11.33
N LYS A 278 17.62 1.87 10.74
CA LYS A 278 17.40 3.27 11.14
C LYS A 278 16.08 3.50 11.85
N VAL A 279 15.21 2.49 11.92
CA VAL A 279 13.88 2.62 12.52
C VAL A 279 13.98 2.79 14.04
N LYS A 280 13.27 3.78 14.55
CA LYS A 280 13.17 4.07 16.00
C LYS A 280 11.80 3.76 16.58
N ASP A 281 10.76 3.80 15.76
CA ASP A 281 9.38 3.60 16.19
C ASP A 281 8.70 2.54 15.33
N MET A 282 8.31 1.42 15.95
CA MET A 282 7.53 0.32 15.38
C MET A 282 6.20 0.15 16.13
N SER A 283 5.76 1.18 16.88
CA SER A 283 4.51 1.14 17.62
C SER A 283 3.34 0.84 16.69
N TYR A 284 2.45 -0.06 17.09
CA TYR A 284 1.24 -0.45 16.34
C TYR A 284 1.50 -1.02 14.94
N MET A 285 2.75 -1.40 14.57
CA MET A 285 3.09 -1.73 13.18
C MET A 285 2.17 -2.79 12.56
N PHE A 286 1.77 -3.81 13.31
CA PHE A 286 0.84 -4.88 12.91
C PHE A 286 -0.41 -4.94 13.79
N SER A 287 -0.69 -3.88 14.53
CA SER A 287 -1.86 -3.84 15.43
C SER A 287 -3.13 -4.18 14.65
N SER A 288 -3.97 -5.05 15.22
CA SER A 288 -5.24 -5.48 14.63
C SER A 288 -5.16 -6.10 13.23
N ALA A 289 -3.98 -6.56 12.79
CA ALA A 289 -3.80 -7.36 11.59
C ALA A 289 -4.30 -8.80 11.87
N SER A 290 -5.62 -8.94 11.99
CA SER A 290 -6.27 -10.10 12.61
C SER A 290 -6.19 -11.39 11.81
N SER A 291 -5.90 -11.34 10.50
CA SER A 291 -5.81 -12.53 9.63
C SER A 291 -4.38 -13.08 9.49
N ILE A 292 -3.35 -12.36 9.94
CA ILE A 292 -1.96 -12.80 9.85
C ILE A 292 -1.75 -14.00 10.79
N LYS A 293 -1.25 -15.11 10.24
CA LYS A 293 -1.00 -16.36 10.99
C LYS A 293 0.46 -16.53 11.39
N SER A 294 1.38 -15.98 10.60
CA SER A 294 2.83 -15.97 10.85
C SER A 294 3.45 -14.73 10.20
N LEU A 295 4.58 -14.29 10.74
CA LEU A 295 5.39 -13.19 10.22
C LEU A 295 6.85 -13.61 10.20
N ASP A 296 7.52 -13.43 9.06
CA ASP A 296 8.98 -13.53 8.98
C ASP A 296 9.58 -12.14 9.23
N LEU A 297 10.19 -11.98 10.41
CA LEU A 297 10.85 -10.76 10.87
C LEU A 297 12.38 -10.95 11.02
N THR A 298 12.94 -12.01 10.46
CA THR A 298 14.37 -12.35 10.58
C THR A 298 15.31 -11.29 10.00
N SER A 299 14.80 -10.50 9.01
CA SER A 299 15.53 -9.36 8.43
C SER A 299 15.53 -8.10 9.30
N PHE A 300 14.74 -8.05 10.40
CA PHE A 300 14.58 -6.84 11.18
C PHE A 300 15.78 -6.60 12.09
N ASP A 301 16.46 -5.49 11.88
CA ASP A 301 17.44 -4.93 12.83
C ASP A 301 16.71 -3.95 13.76
N THR A 302 16.56 -4.33 15.02
CA THR A 302 15.85 -3.53 16.03
C THR A 302 16.78 -2.78 16.98
N THR A 303 18.09 -2.73 16.70
CA THR A 303 19.09 -2.11 17.58
C THR A 303 18.80 -0.66 17.94
N LYS A 304 18.14 0.11 17.04
CA LYS A 304 17.77 1.52 17.28
C LYS A 304 16.33 1.73 17.71
N VAL A 305 15.55 0.66 17.80
CA VAL A 305 14.12 0.77 18.11
C VAL A 305 13.93 1.12 19.58
N GLU A 306 13.18 2.18 19.80
CA GLU A 306 12.84 2.70 21.15
C GLU A 306 11.43 2.35 21.56
N LYS A 307 10.51 2.12 20.59
CA LYS A 307 9.10 1.83 20.85
C LYS A 307 8.59 0.67 20.01
N MET A 308 7.94 -0.28 20.69
CA MET A 308 7.22 -1.43 20.12
C MET A 308 5.85 -1.62 20.81
N ASN A 309 5.34 -0.57 21.49
CA ASN A 309 4.03 -0.67 22.14
C ASN A 309 2.95 -0.99 21.09
N ASN A 310 2.05 -1.91 21.45
CA ASN A 310 0.95 -2.38 20.60
C ASN A 310 1.41 -2.99 19.25
N MET A 311 2.69 -3.36 19.05
CA MET A 311 3.21 -3.81 17.75
C MET A 311 2.39 -4.95 17.15
N PHE A 312 1.93 -5.91 17.98
CA PHE A 312 1.10 -7.04 17.59
C PHE A 312 -0.25 -7.06 18.31
N TYR A 313 -0.70 -5.91 18.83
CA TYR A 313 -2.00 -5.79 19.52
C TYR A 313 -3.13 -6.37 18.67
N GLY A 314 -3.91 -7.31 19.19
CA GLY A 314 -5.06 -7.86 18.49
C GLY A 314 -4.75 -8.70 17.24
N CYS A 315 -3.53 -9.21 17.07
CA CYS A 315 -3.19 -10.22 16.07
C CYS A 315 -3.77 -11.57 16.47
N VAL A 316 -5.10 -11.69 16.41
CA VAL A 316 -5.83 -12.82 17.00
C VAL A 316 -5.55 -14.17 16.34
N SER A 317 -5.08 -14.19 15.08
CA SER A 317 -4.75 -15.41 14.33
C SER A 317 -3.26 -15.77 14.38
N LEU A 318 -2.39 -14.91 14.92
CA LEU A 318 -0.96 -15.15 14.99
C LEU A 318 -0.66 -16.32 15.94
N LYS A 319 -0.09 -17.41 15.41
CA LYS A 319 0.16 -18.64 16.16
C LYS A 319 1.57 -18.73 16.73
N GLU A 320 2.53 -18.28 15.92
CA GLU A 320 3.95 -18.33 16.22
C GLU A 320 4.66 -17.11 15.62
N ILE A 321 5.74 -16.71 16.22
CA ILE A 321 6.60 -15.63 15.75
C ILE A 321 8.02 -15.87 16.23
N ASP A 322 8.99 -15.73 15.32
CA ASP A 322 10.41 -15.76 15.66
C ASP A 322 10.91 -14.32 15.89
N LEU A 323 11.35 -14.05 17.12
CA LEU A 323 11.91 -12.76 17.53
C LEU A 323 13.39 -12.92 17.97
N SER A 324 14.04 -14.01 17.60
CA SER A 324 15.43 -14.30 17.99
C SER A 324 16.43 -13.27 17.44
N SER A 325 16.11 -12.60 16.32
CA SER A 325 16.90 -11.50 15.74
C SER A 325 16.75 -10.17 16.48
N PHE A 326 15.74 -10.02 17.34
CA PHE A 326 15.43 -8.73 17.96
C PHE A 326 16.47 -8.34 19.03
N ASN A 327 17.05 -7.18 18.89
CA ASN A 327 17.87 -6.52 19.90
C ASN A 327 17.06 -5.40 20.56
N THR A 328 16.68 -5.59 21.81
CA THR A 328 15.82 -4.66 22.55
C THR A 328 16.58 -3.77 23.53
N SER A 329 17.91 -3.68 23.43
CA SER A 329 18.77 -2.91 24.36
C SER A 329 18.45 -1.40 24.43
N ASN A 330 17.76 -0.86 23.42
CA ASN A 330 17.30 0.53 23.41
C ASN A 330 15.79 0.69 23.59
N LEU A 331 15.05 -0.42 23.77
CA LEU A 331 13.59 -0.40 23.92
C LEU A 331 13.17 0.30 25.22
N LYS A 332 12.23 1.25 25.10
CA LYS A 332 11.68 2.04 26.20
C LYS A 332 10.21 1.72 26.49
N ASP A 333 9.48 1.28 25.47
CA ASP A 333 8.05 1.01 25.57
C ASP A 333 7.68 -0.26 24.79
N MET A 334 7.10 -1.24 25.50
CA MET A 334 6.51 -2.48 24.97
C MET A 334 5.10 -2.74 25.53
N GLY A 335 4.42 -1.69 26.00
CA GLY A 335 3.07 -1.81 26.54
C GLY A 335 2.13 -2.42 25.50
N MET A 336 1.30 -3.40 25.92
CA MET A 336 0.32 -4.09 25.09
C MET A 336 0.90 -4.74 23.81
N MET A 337 2.23 -5.03 23.76
CA MET A 337 2.91 -5.51 22.55
C MET A 337 2.22 -6.72 21.92
N PHE A 338 1.75 -7.68 22.75
CA PHE A 338 1.01 -8.89 22.34
C PHE A 338 -0.40 -8.94 22.91
N TYR A 339 -0.95 -7.81 23.35
CA TYR A 339 -2.30 -7.80 23.92
C TYR A 339 -3.32 -8.42 22.97
N ASN A 340 -4.13 -9.38 23.47
CA ASN A 340 -5.18 -10.04 22.70
C ASN A 340 -4.69 -10.86 21.48
N CYS A 341 -3.45 -11.37 21.51
CA CYS A 341 -2.95 -12.38 20.57
C CYS A 341 -3.48 -13.76 20.97
N LYS A 342 -4.75 -14.01 20.65
CA LYS A 342 -5.51 -15.17 21.20
C LYS A 342 -4.94 -16.53 20.80
N SER A 343 -4.32 -16.64 19.62
CA SER A 343 -3.84 -17.91 19.05
C SER A 343 -2.38 -18.21 19.33
N ILE A 344 -1.63 -17.25 19.88
CA ILE A 344 -0.20 -17.46 20.15
C ILE A 344 -0.03 -18.47 21.27
N THR A 345 0.80 -19.49 21.04
CA THR A 345 0.99 -20.60 22.02
C THR A 345 2.31 -20.48 22.74
N SER A 346 3.30 -19.86 22.13
CA SER A 346 4.65 -19.73 22.69
C SER A 346 5.31 -18.41 22.33
N LEU A 347 6.09 -17.86 23.24
CA LEU A 347 6.94 -16.70 23.04
C LEU A 347 8.34 -16.97 23.63
N ASN A 348 9.33 -17.09 22.77
CA ASN A 348 10.73 -17.09 23.17
C ASN A 348 11.27 -15.66 23.13
N LEU A 349 11.42 -15.05 24.30
CA LEU A 349 11.93 -13.68 24.48
C LEU A 349 13.26 -13.69 25.27
N GLU A 350 13.99 -14.81 25.23
CA GLU A 350 15.25 -14.97 25.98
C GLU A 350 16.30 -13.90 25.65
N ASN A 351 16.22 -13.30 24.43
CA ASN A 351 17.13 -12.24 24.00
C ASN A 351 16.64 -10.82 24.34
N PHE A 352 15.41 -10.69 24.87
CA PHE A 352 14.84 -9.39 25.19
C PHE A 352 15.49 -8.78 26.44
N ILE A 353 16.24 -7.70 26.25
CA ILE A 353 16.81 -6.88 27.33
C ILE A 353 15.85 -5.74 27.61
N THR A 354 15.32 -5.67 28.86
CA THR A 354 14.30 -4.67 29.21
C THR A 354 14.80 -3.63 30.23
N ASP A 355 16.11 -3.47 30.39
CA ASP A 355 16.72 -2.55 31.37
C ASP A 355 16.27 -1.09 31.20
N LYS A 356 15.91 -0.67 29.98
CA LYS A 356 15.43 0.70 29.66
C LYS A 356 13.91 0.79 29.51
N VAL A 357 13.19 -0.34 29.61
CA VAL A 357 11.74 -0.36 29.42
C VAL A 357 11.04 0.28 30.61
N GLY A 358 10.39 1.41 30.37
CA GLY A 358 9.58 2.13 31.37
C GLY A 358 8.10 1.74 31.34
N ASN A 359 7.62 1.09 30.26
CA ASN A 359 6.25 0.63 30.10
C ASN A 359 6.19 -0.78 29.49
N MET A 360 5.57 -1.74 30.23
CA MET A 360 5.19 -3.06 29.73
C MET A 360 3.76 -3.44 30.12
N LYS A 361 2.92 -2.44 30.35
CA LYS A 361 1.51 -2.63 30.74
C LYS A 361 0.82 -3.58 29.78
N GLU A 362 0.18 -4.63 30.33
CA GLU A 362 -0.66 -5.58 29.59
C GLU A 362 0.06 -6.25 28.38
N ALA A 363 1.40 -6.36 28.42
CA ALA A 363 2.21 -6.78 27.27
C ALA A 363 1.80 -8.13 26.69
N PHE A 364 1.32 -9.07 27.51
CA PHE A 364 0.87 -10.42 27.12
C PHE A 364 -0.57 -10.71 27.54
N SER A 365 -1.32 -9.69 27.96
CA SER A 365 -2.69 -9.88 28.43
C SER A 365 -3.60 -10.36 27.29
N ARG A 366 -4.57 -11.22 27.63
CA ARG A 366 -5.51 -11.86 26.71
C ARG A 366 -4.87 -12.76 25.65
N CYS A 367 -3.65 -13.23 25.86
CA CYS A 367 -3.04 -14.30 25.09
C CYS A 367 -3.57 -15.66 25.58
N GLN A 368 -4.82 -15.96 25.25
CA GLN A 368 -5.60 -17.06 25.86
C GLN A 368 -5.00 -18.45 25.64
N GLN A 369 -4.19 -18.65 24.60
CA GLN A 369 -3.53 -19.93 24.28
C GLN A 369 -2.04 -19.93 24.67
N LEU A 370 -1.48 -18.81 25.18
CA LEU A 370 -0.08 -18.73 25.54
C LEU A 370 0.21 -19.69 26.72
N SER A 371 1.01 -20.72 26.45
CA SER A 371 1.38 -21.77 27.41
C SER A 371 2.90 -21.92 27.58
N TYR A 372 3.71 -21.17 26.84
CA TYR A 372 5.15 -21.10 27.01
C TYR A 372 5.63 -19.66 26.84
N ILE A 373 6.43 -19.18 27.80
CA ILE A 373 7.11 -17.89 27.66
C ILE A 373 8.49 -17.92 28.33
N ASP A 374 9.48 -17.36 27.62
CA ASP A 374 10.83 -17.18 28.15
C ASP A 374 11.15 -15.70 28.27
N ILE A 375 11.27 -15.23 29.50
CA ILE A 375 11.56 -13.83 29.87
C ILE A 375 12.77 -13.74 30.81
N ARG A 376 13.72 -14.68 30.71
CA ARG A 376 14.83 -14.80 31.64
C ARG A 376 15.70 -13.55 31.74
N LYS A 377 15.81 -12.74 30.70
CA LYS A 377 16.61 -11.50 30.70
C LYS A 377 15.78 -10.24 30.96
N PHE A 378 14.49 -10.38 31.30
CA PHE A 378 13.70 -9.22 31.66
C PHE A 378 14.20 -8.57 32.93
N SER A 379 14.15 -7.25 32.94
CA SER A 379 14.53 -6.39 34.06
C SER A 379 13.40 -5.41 34.35
N ILE A 380 13.29 -5.01 35.60
CA ILE A 380 12.29 -4.07 36.09
C ILE A 380 12.92 -2.73 36.52
N LYS A 381 14.22 -2.55 36.29
CA LYS A 381 14.99 -1.39 36.79
C LYS A 381 14.39 -0.04 36.40
N SER A 382 13.78 0.05 35.23
CA SER A 382 13.23 1.30 34.66
C SER A 382 11.73 1.40 34.74
N LEU A 383 11.00 0.42 35.32
CA LEU A 383 9.54 0.45 35.38
C LEU A 383 9.03 1.54 36.35
N ASN A 384 8.15 2.39 35.82
CA ASN A 384 7.65 3.57 36.53
C ASN A 384 6.32 3.35 37.28
N ASN A 385 5.56 2.27 36.98
CA ASN A 385 4.22 2.00 37.53
C ASN A 385 4.12 0.63 38.22
N LYS A 386 3.14 0.51 39.13
CA LYS A 386 3.02 -0.65 40.04
C LYS A 386 2.00 -1.71 39.62
N ASN A 387 1.15 -1.47 38.57
CA ASN A 387 0.12 -2.43 38.11
C ASN A 387 0.18 -2.57 36.61
N TYR A 388 0.86 -3.62 36.16
CA TYR A 388 1.03 -3.81 34.73
C TYR A 388 0.11 -4.87 34.11
N ASN A 389 -0.59 -5.72 34.91
CA ASN A 389 -1.47 -6.79 34.43
C ASN A 389 -0.87 -7.57 33.25
N VAL A 390 0.45 -7.82 33.30
CA VAL A 390 1.23 -8.30 32.15
C VAL A 390 0.70 -9.61 31.58
N PHE A 391 0.12 -10.48 32.44
CA PHE A 391 -0.39 -11.82 32.11
C PHE A 391 -1.89 -11.98 32.36
N GLN A 392 -2.68 -10.93 32.32
CA GLN A 392 -4.13 -11.06 32.53
C GLN A 392 -4.78 -11.91 31.43
N GLU A 393 -5.66 -12.85 31.80
CA GLU A 393 -6.40 -13.70 30.86
C GLU A 393 -5.51 -14.51 29.89
N VAL A 394 -4.35 -15.02 30.36
CA VAL A 394 -3.54 -16.00 29.63
C VAL A 394 -4.04 -17.43 29.84
N SER A 395 -3.42 -18.42 29.19
CA SER A 395 -3.72 -19.84 29.42
C SER A 395 -3.66 -20.19 30.90
N LYS A 396 -4.56 -21.09 31.35
CA LYS A 396 -4.60 -21.56 32.74
C LYS A 396 -3.34 -22.33 33.14
N TYR A 397 -2.73 -23.05 32.20
CA TYR A 397 -1.52 -23.85 32.43
C TYR A 397 -0.44 -23.50 31.41
N GLY A 398 0.82 -23.52 31.83
CA GLY A 398 1.94 -23.23 30.94
C GLY A 398 3.29 -23.33 31.64
N ARG A 399 4.34 -22.89 30.96
CA ARG A 399 5.71 -22.83 31.45
C ARG A 399 6.26 -21.42 31.29
N ILE A 400 6.88 -20.92 32.35
CA ILE A 400 7.57 -19.63 32.34
C ILE A 400 9.01 -19.77 32.78
N TYR A 401 9.91 -19.26 31.93
CA TYR A 401 11.34 -19.12 32.28
C TYR A 401 11.61 -17.65 32.62
N PHE A 402 12.16 -17.40 33.80
CA PHE A 402 12.29 -16.04 34.35
C PHE A 402 13.51 -15.90 35.24
N ASN A 403 13.80 -14.66 35.66
CA ASN A 403 14.74 -14.36 36.73
C ASN A 403 13.95 -14.04 37.99
N SER A 404 14.30 -14.67 39.14
CA SER A 404 13.61 -14.54 40.43
C SER A 404 13.48 -13.10 40.91
N ALA A 405 14.39 -12.21 40.50
CA ALA A 405 14.30 -10.79 40.82
C ALA A 405 12.99 -10.14 40.28
N LEU A 406 12.39 -10.70 39.24
CA LEU A 406 11.09 -10.24 38.68
C LEU A 406 9.91 -10.59 39.61
N PHE A 407 9.95 -11.77 40.28
CA PHE A 407 8.83 -12.31 41.05
C PHE A 407 8.73 -11.80 42.48
N GLY A 408 9.77 -11.12 42.97
CA GLY A 408 9.76 -10.49 44.31
C GLY A 408 8.82 -9.28 44.44
N LEU A 409 8.30 -8.80 43.34
CA LEU A 409 7.62 -7.51 43.25
C LEU A 409 6.16 -7.66 42.89
N SER A 410 5.32 -6.76 43.39
CA SER A 410 3.87 -6.67 43.12
C SER A 410 3.52 -6.25 41.67
N TYR A 411 4.50 -6.19 40.79
CA TYR A 411 4.36 -5.73 39.42
C TYR A 411 3.74 -6.78 38.46
N PHE A 412 3.95 -8.07 38.78
CA PHE A 412 3.36 -9.16 38.05
C PHE A 412 2.19 -9.71 38.84
N ASP A 413 0.99 -9.61 38.33
CA ASP A 413 -0.15 -10.30 38.93
C ASP A 413 0.06 -11.81 38.78
N LYS A 414 0.47 -12.43 39.91
CA LYS A 414 0.80 -13.85 39.97
C LYS A 414 -0.44 -14.75 39.82
N THR A 415 -1.63 -14.22 40.06
CA THR A 415 -2.87 -15.00 40.04
C THR A 415 -3.18 -15.62 38.68
N ASN A 416 -2.80 -14.93 37.62
CA ASN A 416 -3.04 -15.41 36.25
C ASN A 416 -2.07 -16.52 35.78
N ILE A 417 -0.93 -16.69 36.48
CA ILE A 417 0.09 -17.72 36.17
C ILE A 417 0.41 -18.59 37.38
N GLU A 418 -0.49 -18.66 38.37
CA GLU A 418 -0.25 -19.45 39.60
C GLU A 418 -0.01 -20.93 39.31
N ASN A 419 -0.73 -21.49 38.32
CA ASN A 419 -0.65 -22.91 37.94
C ASN A 419 0.42 -23.19 36.86
N TRP A 420 1.23 -22.20 36.49
CA TRP A 420 2.32 -22.40 35.53
C TRP A 420 3.55 -23.03 36.18
N GLU A 421 4.22 -23.94 35.44
CA GLU A 421 5.54 -24.44 35.82
C GLU A 421 6.56 -23.29 35.72
N LYS A 422 7.29 -23.05 36.80
CA LYS A 422 8.19 -21.89 36.94
C LYS A 422 9.63 -22.35 36.95
N TYR A 423 10.44 -21.92 35.99
CA TYR A 423 11.85 -22.23 35.84
C TYR A 423 12.66 -20.96 36.11
N ASP A 424 13.30 -20.92 37.30
CA ASP A 424 14.12 -19.78 37.72
C ASP A 424 15.57 -19.98 37.30
N PHE A 425 16.11 -19.03 36.56
CA PHE A 425 17.50 -19.03 36.09
C PHE A 425 18.48 -18.30 37.02
N ALA A 426 18.02 -17.66 38.09
CA ALA A 426 18.89 -17.01 39.05
C ALA A 426 19.85 -17.99 39.79
N PHE A 427 19.60 -19.29 39.69
CA PHE A 427 20.38 -20.33 40.37
C PHE A 427 21.32 -21.13 39.44
N ILE A 428 21.42 -20.77 38.15
CA ILE A 428 22.25 -21.55 37.18
C ILE A 428 23.63 -20.94 36.97
N ASP A 429 23.88 -19.71 37.42
CA ASP A 429 25.17 -19.00 37.28
C ASP A 429 26.02 -19.06 38.59
N ASN A 430 25.98 -20.18 39.36
CA ASN A 430 26.92 -20.47 40.46
C ASN A 430 27.66 -21.78 40.23
#